data_02cd67c44ed3cba3d3e89a618a3a522b
#
_entry.id   02cd67c44ed3cba3d3e89a618a3a522b
#
_cell.length_a   1.000
_cell.length_b   1.000
_cell.length_c   1.000
_cell.angle_alpha   90.00
_cell.angle_beta   90.00
_cell.angle_gamma   90.00
#
_symmetry.space_group_name_H-M   'P 1'
#
loop_
_entity.id
_entity.type
_entity.pdbx_description
1 polymer ?
#
loop_
_entity_poly.entity_id
_entity_poly.type
_entity_poly.pdbx_seq_one_letter_code
_entity_poly.pdbx_strand_id
1 'polypeptide(L)'
;MAPGALAQVLGDLPNVHNDNLLVGFDTSDDASVFRVGDNLGLVQSIDFFPPMVDDPFLFGQIAAANSLSDIYAMGGRPSHAMNLLCIPSCLGVEVAGQILSGGADKCVEAGCTIAGGHTINDDEPKYGLSVSGFVALDRMLANSGARVGDALLLTKAIGSGIITTAIKGELIEQDEAAAMFDSMCTLNEAPIRLSEGLELHGCTDVTGFGLIGHACEMAEGSDVQVELASGAVPLFDQVLDMARLGIIPAGSYRNQDFFGPRVAADEDLESGMLDALYDPQTSGGLLIAAPAADVDELARRLHAEGRVAAVVGRVCEPVPGGPAVHVVR
;
A
#
# COMPACT_ATOMS: atom_id res chain seq x y z
N MET A 1 -15.37 -3.39 -1.79
CA MET A 1 -15.98 -3.77 -3.08
C MET A 1 -14.96 -4.65 -3.79
N ALA A 2 -15.36 -5.60 -4.65
CA ALA A 2 -14.39 -6.34 -5.46
C ALA A 2 -13.78 -5.40 -6.52
N PRO A 3 -12.46 -5.56 -6.89
CA PRO A 3 -11.77 -4.66 -7.81
C PRO A 3 -12.52 -4.42 -9.13
N GLY A 4 -13.01 -5.46 -9.77
CA GLY A 4 -13.76 -5.34 -11.03
C GLY A 4 -15.10 -4.60 -10.91
N ALA A 5 -15.79 -4.71 -9.78
CA ALA A 5 -17.03 -3.97 -9.54
C ALA A 5 -16.76 -2.47 -9.32
N LEU A 6 -15.65 -2.15 -8.67
CA LEU A 6 -15.23 -0.75 -8.47
C LEU A 6 -14.87 -0.11 -9.82
N ALA A 7 -14.06 -0.77 -10.64
CA ALA A 7 -13.68 -0.28 -11.96
C ALA A 7 -14.92 -0.02 -12.86
N GLN A 8 -15.93 -0.92 -12.84
CA GLN A 8 -17.17 -0.74 -13.60
C GLN A 8 -17.95 0.50 -13.12
N VAL A 9 -18.10 0.68 -11.80
CA VAL A 9 -18.83 1.82 -11.24
C VAL A 9 -18.15 3.14 -11.56
N LEU A 10 -16.81 3.20 -11.45
CA LEU A 10 -16.04 4.40 -11.75
C LEU A 10 -16.06 4.74 -13.25
N GLY A 11 -16.02 3.75 -14.14
CA GLY A 11 -16.06 3.95 -15.59
C GLY A 11 -17.37 4.57 -16.10
N ASP A 12 -18.47 4.43 -15.35
CA ASP A 12 -19.77 5.00 -15.68
C ASP A 12 -19.98 6.42 -15.13
N LEU A 13 -19.03 6.96 -14.35
CA LEU A 13 -19.16 8.28 -13.76
C LEU A 13 -18.92 9.39 -14.81
N PRO A 14 -19.78 10.43 -14.86
CA PRO A 14 -19.51 11.60 -15.69
C PRO A 14 -18.25 12.31 -15.18
N ASN A 15 -17.24 12.45 -16.02
CA ASN A 15 -16.02 13.16 -15.70
C ASN A 15 -16.01 14.56 -16.27
N VAL A 16 -15.66 15.57 -15.47
CA VAL A 16 -15.43 16.93 -15.91
C VAL A 16 -13.95 17.09 -16.20
N HIS A 17 -13.60 17.19 -17.49
CA HIS A 17 -12.22 17.41 -17.88
C HIS A 17 -11.64 18.70 -17.26
N ASN A 18 -10.47 18.60 -16.64
CA ASN A 18 -9.74 19.73 -16.06
C ASN A 18 -8.23 19.53 -16.29
N ASP A 19 -7.61 20.43 -17.06
CA ASP A 19 -6.19 20.36 -17.39
C ASP A 19 -5.26 20.43 -16.17
N ASN A 20 -5.75 20.85 -15.01
CA ASN A 20 -5.00 20.87 -13.77
C ASN A 20 -5.11 19.55 -12.98
N LEU A 21 -6.04 18.65 -13.29
CA LEU A 21 -6.07 17.32 -12.73
C LEU A 21 -5.04 16.47 -13.50
N LEU A 22 -3.88 16.23 -12.88
CA LEU A 22 -2.77 15.51 -13.49
C LEU A 22 -2.91 14.00 -13.31
N VAL A 23 -3.43 13.59 -12.13
CA VAL A 23 -3.69 12.20 -11.77
C VAL A 23 -5.09 12.15 -11.15
N GLY A 24 -5.93 11.26 -11.67
CA GLY A 24 -7.30 11.03 -11.23
C GLY A 24 -7.58 9.53 -11.08
N PHE A 25 -8.86 9.16 -11.01
CA PHE A 25 -9.24 7.75 -10.84
C PHE A 25 -9.08 6.91 -12.12
N ASP A 26 -8.78 7.52 -13.26
CA ASP A 26 -8.66 6.85 -14.56
C ASP A 26 -7.40 5.96 -14.66
N THR A 27 -6.38 6.24 -13.86
CA THR A 27 -5.07 5.58 -13.90
C THR A 27 -4.83 4.63 -12.72
N SER A 28 -5.80 4.48 -11.81
CA SER A 28 -5.69 3.62 -10.60
C SER A 28 -4.46 3.93 -9.75
N ASP A 29 -4.05 5.21 -9.71
CA ASP A 29 -2.97 5.68 -8.83
C ASP A 29 -3.44 5.79 -7.37
N ASP A 30 -2.50 5.82 -6.44
CA ASP A 30 -2.76 5.82 -4.99
C ASP A 30 -3.46 7.10 -4.51
N ALA A 31 -3.19 8.25 -5.15
CA ALA A 31 -3.85 9.51 -4.81
C ALA A 31 -4.10 10.38 -6.05
N SER A 32 -5.04 11.32 -5.92
CA SER A 32 -5.24 12.35 -6.93
C SER A 32 -4.17 13.43 -6.83
N VAL A 33 -3.74 13.99 -7.99
CA VAL A 33 -2.82 15.12 -8.05
C VAL A 33 -3.42 16.26 -8.87
N PHE A 34 -3.59 17.39 -8.23
CA PHE A 34 -4.11 18.60 -8.86
C PHE A 34 -3.04 19.69 -8.89
N ARG A 35 -2.75 20.26 -10.06
CA ARG A 35 -1.77 21.34 -10.23
C ARG A 35 -2.29 22.61 -9.55
N VAL A 36 -1.49 23.18 -8.64
CA VAL A 36 -1.80 24.42 -7.91
C VAL A 36 -0.75 25.51 -8.11
N GLY A 37 0.31 25.21 -8.85
CA GLY A 37 1.39 26.15 -9.20
C GLY A 37 2.23 25.61 -10.36
N ASP A 38 3.25 26.38 -10.79
CA ASP A 38 4.10 26.03 -11.95
C ASP A 38 4.81 24.68 -11.75
N ASN A 39 5.36 24.42 -10.56
CA ASN A 39 5.99 23.17 -10.16
C ASN A 39 5.42 22.65 -8.82
N LEU A 40 4.10 22.78 -8.61
CA LEU A 40 3.46 22.38 -7.36
C LEU A 40 2.15 21.66 -7.64
N GLY A 41 2.05 20.42 -7.16
CA GLY A 41 0.84 19.59 -7.13
C GLY A 41 0.29 19.47 -5.71
N LEU A 42 -1.03 19.59 -5.57
CA LEU A 42 -1.79 19.17 -4.40
C LEU A 42 -2.09 17.69 -4.56
N VAL A 43 -1.62 16.88 -3.62
CA VAL A 43 -1.91 15.43 -3.53
C VAL A 43 -3.01 15.23 -2.51
N GLN A 44 -4.05 14.47 -2.86
CA GLN A 44 -5.16 14.17 -1.94
C GLN A 44 -5.56 12.71 -2.02
N SER A 45 -5.68 12.10 -0.84
CA SER A 45 -6.17 10.75 -0.64
C SER A 45 -7.19 10.68 0.49
N ILE A 46 -7.96 9.59 0.53
CA ILE A 46 -8.91 9.28 1.58
C ILE A 46 -8.98 7.77 1.78
N ASP A 47 -8.56 7.33 2.96
CA ASP A 47 -8.59 5.94 3.37
C ASP A 47 -9.18 5.78 4.76
N PHE A 48 -10.09 4.82 4.92
CA PHE A 48 -10.61 4.40 6.22
C PHE A 48 -11.15 2.97 6.16
N PHE A 49 -11.01 2.23 7.25
CA PHE A 49 -11.38 0.81 7.31
C PHE A 49 -11.74 0.37 8.74
N PRO A 50 -12.37 -0.82 8.90
CA PRO A 50 -12.67 -1.38 10.21
C PRO A 50 -11.39 -1.89 10.90
N PRO A 51 -11.40 -2.03 12.26
CA PRO A 51 -10.23 -2.47 13.01
C PRO A 51 -9.85 -3.91 12.68
N MET A 52 -8.54 -4.15 12.62
CA MET A 52 -7.93 -5.46 12.52
C MET A 52 -7.24 -5.89 13.82
N VAL A 53 -7.19 -5.00 14.81
CA VAL A 53 -6.63 -5.21 16.15
C VAL A 53 -7.62 -4.75 17.21
N ASP A 54 -7.50 -5.30 18.43
CA ASP A 54 -8.38 -4.97 19.53
C ASP A 54 -7.97 -3.71 20.30
N ASP A 55 -6.67 -3.33 20.26
CA ASP A 55 -6.18 -2.10 20.87
C ASP A 55 -6.60 -0.87 20.04
N PRO A 56 -7.44 0.02 20.58
CA PRO A 56 -7.94 1.16 19.81
C PRO A 56 -6.86 2.20 19.50
N PHE A 57 -5.84 2.37 20.35
CA PHE A 57 -4.73 3.28 20.06
C PHE A 57 -3.87 2.75 18.91
N LEU A 58 -3.52 1.47 18.95
CA LEU A 58 -2.79 0.78 17.89
C LEU A 58 -3.57 0.82 16.55
N PHE A 59 -4.90 0.58 16.60
CA PHE A 59 -5.73 0.72 15.41
C PHE A 59 -5.67 2.12 14.83
N GLY A 60 -5.72 3.15 15.67
CA GLY A 60 -5.58 4.54 15.26
C GLY A 60 -4.24 4.83 14.57
N GLN A 61 -3.14 4.30 15.11
CA GLN A 61 -1.80 4.42 14.50
C GLN A 61 -1.73 3.75 13.12
N ILE A 62 -2.19 2.51 13.01
CA ILE A 62 -2.18 1.74 11.74
C ILE A 62 -3.02 2.46 10.68
N ALA A 63 -4.23 2.89 11.03
CA ALA A 63 -5.13 3.54 10.09
C ALA A 63 -4.56 4.87 9.57
N ALA A 64 -3.93 5.66 10.44
CA ALA A 64 -3.29 6.89 10.03
C ALA A 64 -2.03 6.65 9.20
N ALA A 65 -1.19 5.65 9.55
CA ALA A 65 -0.02 5.28 8.77
C ALA A 65 -0.40 4.85 7.35
N ASN A 66 -1.48 4.07 7.20
CA ASN A 66 -2.03 3.68 5.91
C ASN A 66 -2.52 4.89 5.11
N SER A 67 -3.35 5.76 5.70
CA SER A 67 -3.89 6.93 5.00
C SER A 67 -2.83 7.95 4.57
N LEU A 68 -1.69 8.03 5.30
CA LEU A 68 -0.56 8.88 4.94
C LEU A 68 0.30 8.29 3.81
N SER A 69 0.20 6.98 3.59
CA SER A 69 1.05 6.22 2.67
C SER A 69 0.89 6.65 1.22
N ASP A 70 -0.34 6.88 0.76
CA ASP A 70 -0.65 7.31 -0.60
C ASP A 70 0.08 8.60 -0.98
N ILE A 71 0.19 9.53 -0.01
CA ILE A 71 0.90 10.80 -0.26
C ILE A 71 2.39 10.54 -0.51
N TYR A 72 2.99 9.61 0.24
CA TYR A 72 4.39 9.22 0.03
C TYR A 72 4.58 8.44 -1.27
N ALA A 73 3.65 7.53 -1.63
CA ALA A 73 3.70 6.78 -2.89
C ALA A 73 3.73 7.71 -4.11
N MET A 74 3.03 8.86 -4.04
CA MET A 74 3.07 9.90 -5.08
C MET A 74 4.32 10.80 -5.02
N GLY A 75 5.33 10.49 -4.19
CA GLY A 75 6.53 11.32 -4.00
C GLY A 75 6.28 12.60 -3.19
N GLY A 76 5.09 12.73 -2.59
CA GLY A 76 4.63 13.89 -1.86
C GLY A 76 5.01 13.92 -0.38
N ARG A 77 4.67 15.03 0.25
CA ARG A 77 4.79 15.22 1.71
C ARG A 77 3.43 15.61 2.28
N PRO A 78 2.91 14.85 3.28
CA PRO A 78 1.68 15.23 3.99
C PRO A 78 1.78 16.63 4.58
N SER A 79 0.69 17.38 4.53
CA SER A 79 0.60 18.74 5.09
C SER A 79 -0.44 18.80 6.20
N HIS A 80 -1.67 18.39 5.88
CA HIS A 80 -2.74 18.35 6.86
C HIS A 80 -3.70 17.20 6.57
N ALA A 81 -4.42 16.78 7.60
CA ALA A 81 -5.40 15.70 7.52
C ALA A 81 -6.69 16.04 8.25
N MET A 82 -7.78 15.41 7.84
CA MET A 82 -9.06 15.40 8.52
C MET A 82 -9.40 13.98 8.97
N ASN A 83 -9.81 13.83 10.22
CA ASN A 83 -10.29 12.55 10.77
C ASN A 83 -11.61 12.12 10.15
N LEU A 84 -11.74 10.84 9.86
CA LEU A 84 -12.97 10.16 9.49
C LEU A 84 -13.22 9.08 10.55
N LEU A 85 -14.21 9.24 11.39
CA LEU A 85 -14.52 8.30 12.46
C LEU A 85 -15.98 7.86 12.38
N CYS A 86 -16.20 6.58 12.11
CA CYS A 86 -17.48 5.91 12.30
C CYS A 86 -17.40 5.11 13.61
N ILE A 87 -18.33 5.27 14.53
CA ILE A 87 -18.25 4.58 15.82
C ILE A 87 -19.63 4.19 16.34
N PRO A 88 -19.81 2.93 16.77
CA PRO A 88 -21.03 2.52 17.46
C PRO A 88 -21.19 3.22 18.80
N SER A 89 -22.40 3.65 19.12
CA SER A 89 -22.69 4.34 20.38
C SER A 89 -22.44 3.48 21.65
N CYS A 90 -22.31 2.15 21.49
CA CYS A 90 -21.98 1.23 22.58
C CYS A 90 -20.49 1.24 22.97
N LEU A 91 -19.57 1.76 22.12
CA LEU A 91 -18.12 1.77 22.39
C LEU A 91 -17.71 2.99 23.20
N GLY A 92 -18.43 3.84 23.72
CA GLY A 92 -18.05 4.95 24.58
C GLY A 92 -17.03 5.95 23.99
N VAL A 93 -16.90 7.09 24.63
CA VAL A 93 -16.02 8.18 24.18
C VAL A 93 -14.54 7.90 24.43
N GLU A 94 -14.22 7.04 25.38
CA GLU A 94 -12.85 6.64 25.73
C GLU A 94 -12.20 5.87 24.58
N VAL A 95 -12.91 4.92 23.97
CA VAL A 95 -12.44 4.16 22.80
C VAL A 95 -12.22 5.08 21.61
N ALA A 96 -13.20 5.96 21.33
CA ALA A 96 -13.05 6.98 20.29
C ALA A 96 -11.83 7.87 20.52
N GLY A 97 -11.60 8.30 21.78
CA GLY A 97 -10.46 9.11 22.18
C GLY A 97 -9.12 8.40 21.96
N GLN A 98 -9.05 7.10 22.25
CA GLN A 98 -7.82 6.30 22.00
C GLN A 98 -7.53 6.14 20.51
N ILE A 99 -8.55 5.85 19.68
CA ILE A 99 -8.38 5.76 18.22
C ILE A 99 -7.85 7.09 17.66
N LEU A 100 -8.49 8.20 17.99
CA LEU A 100 -8.07 9.54 17.55
C LEU A 100 -6.66 9.90 18.05
N SER A 101 -6.31 9.49 19.27
CA SER A 101 -4.96 9.72 19.83
C SER A 101 -3.88 8.93 19.08
N GLY A 102 -4.16 7.67 18.71
CA GLY A 102 -3.26 6.87 17.88
C GLY A 102 -3.05 7.50 16.49
N GLY A 103 -4.13 7.98 15.86
CA GLY A 103 -4.03 8.70 14.59
C GLY A 103 -3.25 10.01 14.70
N ALA A 104 -3.46 10.75 15.79
CA ALA A 104 -2.74 11.99 16.05
C ALA A 104 -1.24 11.75 16.26
N ASP A 105 -0.86 10.67 16.94
CA ASP A 105 0.54 10.27 17.14
C ASP A 105 1.27 10.12 15.79
N LYS A 106 0.68 9.40 14.84
CA LYS A 106 1.27 9.22 13.51
C LYS A 106 1.27 10.51 12.68
N CYS A 107 0.25 11.34 12.80
CA CYS A 107 0.24 12.65 12.14
C CYS A 107 1.37 13.55 12.67
N VAL A 108 1.63 13.54 13.98
CA VAL A 108 2.76 14.27 14.58
C VAL A 108 4.10 13.75 14.04
N GLU A 109 4.29 12.42 13.98
CA GLU A 109 5.48 11.80 13.39
C GLU A 109 5.69 12.23 11.93
N ALA A 110 4.61 12.28 11.14
CA ALA A 110 4.63 12.70 9.74
C ALA A 110 4.80 14.21 9.53
N GLY A 111 4.77 15.03 10.59
CA GLY A 111 4.70 16.49 10.48
C GLY A 111 3.39 16.98 9.84
N CYS A 112 2.33 16.17 9.90
CA CYS A 112 1.01 16.42 9.33
C CYS A 112 0.06 17.00 10.36
N THR A 113 -0.56 18.15 10.08
CA THR A 113 -1.48 18.80 11.02
C THR A 113 -2.88 18.23 10.90
N ILE A 114 -3.48 17.75 12.01
CA ILE A 114 -4.91 17.43 12.02
C ILE A 114 -5.71 18.72 12.06
N ALA A 115 -6.45 18.99 10.99
CA ALA A 115 -7.20 20.24 10.81
C ALA A 115 -8.67 20.14 11.24
N GLY A 116 -9.15 18.93 11.56
CA GLY A 116 -10.55 18.67 11.94
C GLY A 116 -10.98 17.27 11.55
N GLY A 117 -12.24 17.11 11.20
CA GLY A 117 -12.78 15.82 10.76
C GLY A 117 -14.28 15.73 10.90
N HIS A 118 -14.80 14.52 10.66
CA HIS A 118 -16.22 14.20 10.82
C HIS A 118 -16.41 12.88 11.57
N THR A 119 -17.43 12.82 12.41
CA THR A 119 -17.77 11.62 13.17
C THR A 119 -19.23 11.28 12.92
N ILE A 120 -19.52 10.01 12.62
CA ILE A 120 -20.86 9.49 12.47
C ILE A 120 -21.09 8.29 13.37
N ASN A 121 -22.34 8.04 13.74
CA ASN A 121 -22.75 6.78 14.36
C ASN A 121 -22.88 5.72 13.26
N ASP A 122 -22.30 4.54 13.48
CA ASP A 122 -22.35 3.39 12.57
C ASP A 122 -22.44 2.10 13.42
N ASP A 123 -22.84 1.00 12.83
CA ASP A 123 -22.90 -0.30 13.52
C ASP A 123 -21.52 -0.92 13.70
N GLU A 124 -20.54 -0.53 12.88
CA GLU A 124 -19.16 -1.01 12.90
C GLU A 124 -18.18 0.16 13.04
N PRO A 125 -17.20 0.10 13.95
CA PRO A 125 -16.19 1.14 14.02
C PRO A 125 -15.34 1.16 12.72
N LYS A 126 -15.07 2.37 12.22
CA LYS A 126 -14.14 2.60 11.11
C LYS A 126 -13.38 3.89 11.38
N TYR A 127 -12.11 3.89 11.07
CA TYR A 127 -11.27 5.07 11.22
C TYR A 127 -10.28 5.19 10.08
N GLY A 128 -9.92 6.41 9.77
CA GLY A 128 -8.89 6.79 8.84
C GLY A 128 -8.85 8.29 8.64
N LEU A 129 -8.14 8.70 7.59
CA LEU A 129 -7.91 10.12 7.33
C LEU A 129 -8.26 10.48 5.88
N SER A 130 -8.71 11.70 5.68
CA SER A 130 -8.53 12.38 4.40
C SER A 130 -7.27 13.23 4.51
N VAL A 131 -6.27 12.90 3.71
CA VAL A 131 -4.94 13.52 3.75
C VAL A 131 -4.74 14.42 2.55
N SER A 132 -4.19 15.61 2.81
CA SER A 132 -3.71 16.53 1.77
C SER A 132 -2.21 16.75 1.95
N GLY A 133 -1.49 16.69 0.84
CA GLY A 133 -0.06 16.91 0.80
C GLY A 133 0.36 17.68 -0.44
N PHE A 134 1.64 17.88 -0.59
CA PHE A 134 2.20 18.58 -1.75
C PHE A 134 3.35 17.81 -2.34
N VAL A 135 3.48 17.87 -3.67
CA VAL A 135 4.57 17.29 -4.44
C VAL A 135 5.11 18.30 -5.43
N ALA A 136 6.42 18.34 -5.60
CA ALA A 136 7.02 19.04 -6.74
C ALA A 136 6.75 18.21 -8.01
N LEU A 137 6.16 18.83 -9.05
CA LEU A 137 5.68 18.10 -10.23
C LEU A 137 6.80 17.39 -11.01
N ASP A 138 8.03 17.90 -10.94
CA ASP A 138 9.23 17.27 -11.50
C ASP A 138 9.75 16.09 -10.66
N ARG A 139 9.16 15.81 -9.49
CA ARG A 139 9.45 14.68 -8.61
C ARG A 139 8.22 13.83 -8.29
N MET A 140 7.12 14.10 -8.95
CA MET A 140 5.90 13.33 -8.81
C MET A 140 6.13 11.90 -9.28
N LEU A 141 5.71 10.94 -8.46
CA LEU A 141 5.68 9.52 -8.80
C LEU A 141 4.25 9.10 -9.11
N ALA A 142 4.13 8.02 -9.85
CA ALA A 142 2.88 7.37 -10.18
C ALA A 142 3.12 5.86 -10.26
N ASN A 143 2.06 5.07 -10.21
CA ASN A 143 2.19 3.63 -10.42
C ASN A 143 2.56 3.28 -11.88
N SER A 144 2.33 4.18 -12.83
CA SER A 144 2.46 4.02 -14.28
C SER A 144 3.77 4.56 -14.86
N GLY A 145 4.86 4.57 -14.09
CA GLY A 145 6.14 5.16 -14.54
C GLY A 145 7.27 4.15 -14.78
N ALA A 146 7.05 2.85 -14.50
CA ALA A 146 8.09 1.83 -14.58
C ALA A 146 8.65 1.65 -16.00
N ARG A 147 9.96 1.41 -16.12
CA ARG A 147 10.67 1.27 -17.41
C ARG A 147 11.37 -0.06 -17.51
N VAL A 148 11.41 -0.63 -18.71
CA VAL A 148 12.16 -1.86 -18.98
C VAL A 148 13.60 -1.73 -18.51
N GLY A 149 14.04 -2.68 -17.71
CA GLY A 149 15.37 -2.69 -17.09
C GLY A 149 15.41 -2.17 -15.66
N ASP A 150 14.30 -1.62 -15.13
CA ASP A 150 14.20 -1.24 -13.73
C ASP A 150 14.25 -2.47 -12.81
N ALA A 151 14.83 -2.29 -11.64
CA ALA A 151 14.68 -3.19 -10.51
C ALA A 151 13.48 -2.75 -9.65
N LEU A 152 12.86 -3.70 -8.95
CA LEU A 152 11.72 -3.47 -8.07
C LEU A 152 12.14 -3.62 -6.61
N LEU A 153 11.98 -2.57 -5.84
CA LEU A 153 12.27 -2.53 -4.40
C LEU A 153 10.97 -2.58 -3.59
N LEU A 154 10.88 -3.52 -2.66
CA LEU A 154 9.80 -3.59 -1.66
C LEU A 154 10.32 -3.15 -0.29
N THR A 155 9.61 -2.24 0.39
CA THR A 155 10.13 -1.56 1.59
C THR A 155 9.56 -2.04 2.92
N LYS A 156 8.63 -3.01 2.91
CA LYS A 156 8.15 -3.74 4.11
C LYS A 156 7.93 -5.21 3.74
N ALA A 157 7.92 -6.07 4.76
CA ALA A 157 7.47 -7.46 4.61
C ALA A 157 5.95 -7.52 4.34
N ILE A 158 5.50 -8.63 3.74
CA ILE A 158 4.09 -8.89 3.45
C ILE A 158 3.56 -10.10 4.22
N GLY A 159 2.23 -10.28 4.21
CA GLY A 159 1.53 -11.37 4.89
C GLY A 159 0.63 -10.90 6.03
N SER A 160 0.38 -9.59 6.16
CA SER A 160 -0.41 -9.03 7.27
C SER A 160 -1.85 -9.54 7.29
N GLY A 161 -2.46 -9.77 6.13
CA GLY A 161 -3.82 -10.32 6.05
C GLY A 161 -3.90 -11.78 6.52
N ILE A 162 -2.94 -12.61 6.16
CA ILE A 162 -2.83 -14.00 6.62
C ILE A 162 -2.63 -14.03 8.14
N ILE A 163 -1.67 -13.27 8.68
CA ILE A 163 -1.38 -13.26 10.12
C ILE A 163 -2.58 -12.71 10.92
N THR A 164 -3.20 -11.61 10.51
CA THR A 164 -4.40 -11.10 11.20
C THR A 164 -5.58 -12.07 11.13
N THR A 165 -5.69 -12.85 10.05
CA THR A 165 -6.68 -13.94 9.96
C THR A 165 -6.37 -15.07 10.92
N ALA A 166 -5.10 -15.46 11.08
CA ALA A 166 -4.64 -16.46 12.02
C ALA A 166 -4.87 -16.02 13.49
N ILE A 167 -4.61 -14.74 13.82
CA ILE A 167 -4.90 -14.17 15.14
C ILE A 167 -6.40 -14.25 15.44
N LYS A 168 -7.26 -13.84 14.50
CA LYS A 168 -8.73 -13.95 14.66
C LYS A 168 -9.21 -15.39 14.82
N GLY A 169 -8.48 -16.35 14.26
CA GLY A 169 -8.72 -17.78 14.40
C GLY A 169 -8.07 -18.39 15.64
N GLU A 170 -7.46 -17.59 16.53
CA GLU A 170 -6.76 -18.05 17.75
C GLU A 170 -5.64 -19.09 17.46
N LEU A 171 -4.97 -18.94 16.29
CA LEU A 171 -3.86 -19.82 15.88
C LEU A 171 -2.48 -19.17 16.13
N ILE A 172 -2.43 -17.86 16.25
CA ILE A 172 -1.26 -17.05 16.57
C ILE A 172 -1.67 -16.08 17.67
N GLU A 173 -0.84 -15.94 18.69
CA GLU A 173 -1.05 -14.94 19.72
C GLU A 173 -0.62 -13.55 19.21
N GLN A 174 -1.26 -12.48 19.71
CA GLN A 174 -1.01 -11.12 19.23
C GLN A 174 0.44 -10.64 19.46
N ASP A 175 1.06 -11.07 20.54
CA ASP A 175 2.45 -10.75 20.87
C ASP A 175 3.47 -11.42 19.94
N GLU A 176 3.16 -12.58 19.36
CA GLU A 176 3.98 -13.24 18.34
C GLU A 176 4.01 -12.43 17.02
N ALA A 177 3.03 -11.58 16.77
CA ALA A 177 2.93 -10.73 15.60
C ALA A 177 3.41 -9.28 15.83
N ALA A 178 4.11 -8.99 16.93
CA ALA A 178 4.53 -7.64 17.28
C ALA A 178 5.32 -6.93 16.16
N ALA A 179 6.26 -7.64 15.52
CA ALA A 179 7.05 -7.08 14.42
C ALA A 179 6.17 -6.68 13.21
N MET A 180 5.07 -7.40 12.95
CA MET A 180 4.10 -7.03 11.91
C MET A 180 3.35 -5.75 12.30
N PHE A 181 2.88 -5.62 13.53
CA PHE A 181 2.18 -4.42 13.98
C PHE A 181 3.09 -3.20 13.99
N ASP A 182 4.37 -3.35 14.42
CA ASP A 182 5.38 -2.30 14.32
C ASP A 182 5.58 -1.84 12.86
N SER A 183 5.63 -2.80 11.93
CA SER A 183 5.73 -2.51 10.50
C SER A 183 4.50 -1.77 9.98
N MET A 184 3.28 -2.18 10.39
CA MET A 184 2.03 -1.50 9.99
C MET A 184 1.96 -0.06 10.52
N CYS A 185 2.49 0.22 11.71
CA CYS A 185 2.60 1.57 12.27
C CYS A 185 3.72 2.41 11.66
N THR A 186 4.66 1.78 10.95
CA THR A 186 5.80 2.48 10.34
C THR A 186 5.34 3.29 9.12
N LEU A 187 5.67 4.60 9.10
CA LEU A 187 5.39 5.47 7.96
C LEU A 187 6.26 5.12 6.74
N ASN A 188 5.71 5.28 5.55
CA ASN A 188 6.42 5.13 4.27
C ASN A 188 7.20 6.40 3.85
N GLU A 189 7.53 7.28 4.81
CA GLU A 189 8.29 8.51 4.59
C GLU A 189 9.75 8.24 4.21
N ALA A 190 10.40 7.28 4.88
CA ALA A 190 11.84 7.05 4.74
C ALA A 190 12.28 6.70 3.31
N PRO A 191 11.59 5.82 2.54
CA PRO A 191 11.96 5.54 1.16
C PRO A 191 11.99 6.80 0.29
N ILE A 192 11.02 7.69 0.45
CA ILE A 192 10.92 8.93 -0.35
C ILE A 192 11.96 9.96 0.09
N ARG A 193 12.16 10.15 1.39
CA ARG A 193 13.20 11.03 1.91
C ARG A 193 14.61 10.60 1.50
N LEU A 194 14.88 9.31 1.61
CA LEU A 194 16.19 8.74 1.31
C LEU A 194 16.46 8.57 -0.18
N SER A 195 15.46 8.72 -1.04
CA SER A 195 15.64 8.72 -2.51
C SER A 195 16.19 10.04 -3.06
N GLU A 196 16.47 11.03 -2.21
CA GLU A 196 17.01 12.32 -2.68
C GLU A 196 18.30 12.12 -3.48
N GLY A 197 18.31 12.65 -4.72
CA GLY A 197 19.42 12.51 -5.66
C GLY A 197 19.45 11.19 -6.45
N LEU A 198 18.45 10.32 -6.25
CA LEU A 198 18.26 9.08 -7.03
C LEU A 198 17.13 9.29 -8.05
N GLU A 199 17.18 8.53 -9.14
CA GLU A 199 16.10 8.47 -10.14
C GLU A 199 15.09 7.38 -9.72
N LEU A 200 13.82 7.75 -9.56
CA LEU A 200 12.70 6.83 -9.37
C LEU A 200 11.75 6.98 -10.55
N HIS A 201 11.24 5.87 -11.07
CA HIS A 201 10.37 5.88 -12.26
C HIS A 201 8.91 5.60 -11.90
N GLY A 202 8.64 4.60 -11.07
CA GLY A 202 7.30 4.24 -10.62
C GLY A 202 7.27 3.93 -9.14
N CYS A 203 6.13 4.18 -8.50
CA CYS A 203 5.92 3.88 -7.10
C CYS A 203 4.43 3.65 -6.83
N THR A 204 4.12 2.69 -5.97
CA THR A 204 2.80 2.47 -5.38
C THR A 204 2.99 1.88 -3.98
N ASP A 205 2.03 2.07 -3.09
CA ASP A 205 2.02 1.32 -1.85
C ASP A 205 1.32 -0.03 -2.01
N VAL A 206 1.75 -1.02 -1.24
CA VAL A 206 1.22 -2.38 -1.32
C VAL A 206 0.15 -2.56 -0.26
N THR A 207 -1.12 -2.50 -0.67
CA THR A 207 -2.27 -2.55 0.23
C THR A 207 -3.26 -3.66 -0.14
N GLY A 208 -4.53 -3.36 -0.30
CA GLY A 208 -5.63 -4.31 -0.38
C GLY A 208 -5.60 -5.30 -1.55
N PHE A 209 -4.88 -5.01 -2.62
CA PHE A 209 -4.75 -5.91 -3.78
C PHE A 209 -3.59 -6.90 -3.66
N GLY A 210 -2.77 -6.77 -2.60
CA GLY A 210 -1.58 -7.59 -2.42
C GLY A 210 -0.44 -7.20 -3.37
N LEU A 211 0.73 -7.80 -3.18
CA LEU A 211 1.90 -7.46 -3.99
C LEU A 211 1.66 -7.73 -5.48
N ILE A 212 1.03 -8.86 -5.82
CA ILE A 212 0.70 -9.19 -7.22
C ILE A 212 -0.28 -8.18 -7.83
N GLY A 213 -1.31 -7.77 -7.10
CA GLY A 213 -2.30 -6.82 -7.63
C GLY A 213 -1.67 -5.48 -8.00
N HIS A 214 -0.91 -4.88 -7.08
CA HIS A 214 -0.21 -3.62 -7.33
C HIS A 214 0.89 -3.75 -8.38
N ALA A 215 1.58 -4.90 -8.45
CA ALA A 215 2.51 -5.18 -9.55
C ALA A 215 1.81 -5.29 -10.92
N CYS A 216 0.58 -5.84 -10.98
CA CYS A 216 -0.23 -5.86 -12.20
C CYS A 216 -0.63 -4.44 -12.62
N GLU A 217 -1.08 -3.61 -11.68
CA GLU A 217 -1.44 -2.21 -11.97
C GLU A 217 -0.23 -1.43 -12.48
N MET A 218 0.94 -1.58 -11.84
CA MET A 218 2.20 -0.97 -12.30
C MET A 218 2.59 -1.45 -13.71
N ALA A 219 2.50 -2.74 -13.98
CA ALA A 219 2.86 -3.32 -15.27
C ALA A 219 1.92 -2.82 -16.40
N GLU A 220 0.60 -2.86 -16.16
CA GLU A 220 -0.41 -2.43 -17.12
C GLU A 220 -0.37 -0.92 -17.36
N GLY A 221 -0.23 -0.12 -16.29
CA GLY A 221 -0.13 1.34 -16.38
C GLY A 221 1.14 1.82 -17.10
N SER A 222 2.22 1.01 -17.07
CA SER A 222 3.50 1.33 -17.70
C SER A 222 3.72 0.65 -19.06
N ASP A 223 2.77 -0.19 -19.53
CA ASP A 223 2.91 -1.02 -20.75
C ASP A 223 4.18 -1.89 -20.73
N VAL A 224 4.42 -2.57 -19.62
CA VAL A 224 5.59 -3.44 -19.37
C VAL A 224 5.15 -4.79 -18.80
N GLN A 225 6.10 -5.72 -18.62
CA GLN A 225 5.91 -6.92 -17.81
C GLN A 225 6.75 -6.81 -16.54
N VAL A 226 6.18 -7.23 -15.41
CA VAL A 226 6.89 -7.37 -14.14
C VAL A 226 7.25 -8.83 -13.90
N GLU A 227 8.51 -9.10 -13.59
CA GLU A 227 8.98 -10.39 -13.09
C GLU A 227 9.24 -10.27 -11.58
N LEU A 228 8.51 -11.05 -10.77
CA LEU A 228 8.68 -11.11 -9.31
C LEU A 228 9.45 -12.37 -8.93
N ALA A 229 10.58 -12.21 -8.24
CA ALA A 229 11.37 -13.29 -7.66
C ALA A 229 10.80 -13.66 -6.28
N SER A 230 9.99 -14.72 -6.21
CA SER A 230 9.26 -15.10 -5.01
C SER A 230 10.17 -15.34 -3.80
N GLY A 231 11.33 -15.94 -4.01
CA GLY A 231 12.31 -16.21 -2.95
C GLY A 231 12.98 -14.95 -2.38
N ALA A 232 12.83 -13.78 -3.03
CA ALA A 232 13.37 -12.50 -2.55
C ALA A 232 12.34 -11.66 -1.79
N VAL A 233 11.07 -12.03 -1.82
CA VAL A 233 10.00 -11.28 -1.15
C VAL A 233 10.07 -11.49 0.36
N PRO A 234 10.25 -10.42 1.17
CA PRO A 234 10.26 -10.54 2.61
C PRO A 234 8.85 -10.84 3.14
N LEU A 235 8.74 -11.87 3.98
CA LEU A 235 7.49 -12.26 4.63
C LEU A 235 7.60 -12.04 6.13
N PHE A 236 6.47 -11.76 6.79
CA PHE A 236 6.39 -11.89 8.24
C PHE A 236 6.51 -13.36 8.66
N ASP A 237 6.95 -13.56 9.90
CA ASP A 237 7.06 -14.90 10.48
C ASP A 237 5.72 -15.64 10.38
N GLN A 238 5.77 -16.97 10.19
CA GLN A 238 4.64 -17.87 10.12
C GLN A 238 3.68 -17.71 8.90
N VAL A 239 3.89 -16.72 8.01
CA VAL A 239 2.99 -16.48 6.84
C VAL A 239 2.83 -17.73 5.99
N LEU A 240 3.93 -18.37 5.59
CA LEU A 240 3.86 -19.58 4.75
C LEU A 240 3.26 -20.78 5.48
N ASP A 241 3.48 -20.91 6.77
CA ASP A 241 2.90 -21.99 7.56
C ASP A 241 1.39 -21.84 7.66
N MET A 242 0.89 -20.62 7.90
CA MET A 242 -0.55 -20.35 7.91
C MET A 242 -1.18 -20.50 6.52
N ALA A 243 -0.51 -20.04 5.48
CA ALA A 243 -0.97 -20.23 4.10
C ALA A 243 -1.09 -21.71 3.73
N ARG A 244 -0.10 -22.54 4.09
CA ARG A 244 -0.13 -24.00 3.88
C ARG A 244 -1.28 -24.69 4.63
N LEU A 245 -1.70 -24.14 5.77
CA LEU A 245 -2.88 -24.61 6.51
C LEU A 245 -4.20 -24.11 5.91
N GLY A 246 -4.16 -23.27 4.87
CA GLY A 246 -5.34 -22.69 4.25
C GLY A 246 -5.93 -21.51 5.04
N ILE A 247 -5.18 -20.93 5.97
CA ILE A 247 -5.58 -19.74 6.74
C ILE A 247 -5.31 -18.51 5.88
N ILE A 248 -6.25 -18.23 4.99
CA ILE A 248 -6.13 -17.21 3.95
C ILE A 248 -7.34 -16.28 4.01
N PRO A 249 -7.18 -14.96 4.07
CA PRO A 249 -8.32 -14.06 4.13
C PRO A 249 -9.13 -14.08 2.83
N ALA A 250 -10.42 -13.85 2.93
CA ALA A 250 -11.31 -13.81 1.77
C ALA A 250 -10.89 -12.75 0.71
N GLY A 251 -10.07 -11.77 1.11
CA GLY A 251 -9.45 -10.78 0.22
C GLY A 251 -8.51 -11.41 -0.79
N SER A 252 -7.66 -12.36 -0.37
CA SER A 252 -6.71 -13.05 -1.25
C SER A 252 -7.41 -13.80 -2.37
N TYR A 253 -8.49 -14.52 -2.08
CA TYR A 253 -9.27 -15.21 -3.12
C TYR A 253 -9.86 -14.23 -4.14
N ARG A 254 -10.40 -13.09 -3.68
CA ARG A 254 -10.92 -12.07 -4.61
C ARG A 254 -9.81 -11.45 -5.47
N ASN A 255 -8.62 -11.24 -4.90
CA ASN A 255 -7.46 -10.77 -5.62
C ASN A 255 -7.01 -11.80 -6.66
N GLN A 256 -6.95 -13.08 -6.29
CA GLN A 256 -6.60 -14.17 -7.18
C GLN A 256 -7.62 -14.32 -8.34
N ASP A 257 -8.91 -14.24 -8.05
CA ASP A 257 -9.96 -14.31 -9.07
C ASP A 257 -9.86 -13.15 -10.09
N PHE A 258 -9.50 -11.95 -9.61
CA PHE A 258 -9.45 -10.76 -10.44
C PHE A 258 -8.13 -10.62 -11.20
N PHE A 259 -6.98 -10.78 -10.51
CA PHE A 259 -5.66 -10.58 -11.12
C PHE A 259 -5.10 -11.87 -11.76
N GLY A 260 -5.52 -13.04 -11.32
CA GLY A 260 -4.99 -14.34 -11.78
C GLY A 260 -4.93 -14.52 -13.30
N PRO A 261 -5.93 -14.11 -14.09
CA PRO A 261 -5.85 -14.18 -15.56
C PRO A 261 -4.69 -13.40 -16.19
N ARG A 262 -4.06 -12.48 -15.45
CA ARG A 262 -2.94 -11.62 -15.89
C ARG A 262 -1.60 -12.05 -15.30
N VAL A 263 -1.57 -13.16 -14.56
CA VAL A 263 -0.41 -13.64 -13.82
C VAL A 263 -0.01 -15.02 -14.32
N ALA A 264 1.28 -15.19 -14.59
CA ALA A 264 1.89 -16.51 -14.72
C ALA A 264 2.78 -16.78 -13.49
N ALA A 265 2.91 -18.04 -13.13
CA ALA A 265 3.75 -18.45 -12.01
C ALA A 265 4.46 -19.76 -12.37
N ASP A 266 5.73 -19.89 -11.96
CA ASP A 266 6.49 -21.12 -12.11
C ASP A 266 5.85 -22.25 -11.30
N GLU A 267 5.93 -23.50 -11.80
CA GLU A 267 5.31 -24.68 -11.17
C GLU A 267 5.99 -25.08 -9.86
N ASP A 268 7.25 -24.70 -9.65
CA ASP A 268 8.09 -25.10 -8.51
C ASP A 268 8.18 -24.03 -7.41
N LEU A 269 7.22 -23.11 -7.36
CA LEU A 269 7.11 -22.15 -6.27
C LEU A 269 6.91 -22.84 -4.93
N GLU A 270 7.41 -22.23 -3.86
CA GLU A 270 7.17 -22.73 -2.51
C GLU A 270 5.66 -22.71 -2.18
N SER A 271 5.18 -23.82 -1.57
CA SER A 271 3.76 -23.94 -1.21
C SER A 271 3.32 -22.82 -0.27
N GLY A 272 2.20 -22.17 -0.58
CA GLY A 272 1.65 -21.01 0.14
C GLY A 272 2.23 -19.66 -0.32
N MET A 273 3.28 -19.66 -1.14
CA MET A 273 3.90 -18.41 -1.59
C MET A 273 2.94 -17.59 -2.46
N LEU A 274 2.27 -18.22 -3.40
CA LEU A 274 1.32 -17.51 -4.27
C LEU A 274 0.17 -16.88 -3.48
N ASP A 275 -0.31 -17.60 -2.45
CA ASP A 275 -1.33 -17.06 -1.53
C ASP A 275 -0.82 -15.84 -0.75
N ALA A 276 0.45 -15.89 -0.31
CA ALA A 276 1.09 -14.76 0.37
C ALA A 276 1.26 -13.53 -0.54
N LEU A 277 1.53 -13.74 -1.83
CA LEU A 277 1.67 -12.65 -2.81
C LEU A 277 0.32 -11.99 -3.18
N TYR A 278 -0.79 -12.73 -3.10
CA TYR A 278 -2.15 -12.18 -3.25
C TYR A 278 -2.74 -11.65 -1.94
N ASP A 279 -2.05 -11.82 -0.81
CA ASP A 279 -2.55 -11.44 0.50
C ASP A 279 -2.76 -9.92 0.61
N PRO A 280 -3.98 -9.43 0.95
CA PRO A 280 -4.21 -8.01 1.16
C PRO A 280 -3.39 -7.51 2.34
N GLN A 281 -2.64 -6.44 2.13
CA GLN A 281 -1.85 -5.79 3.16
C GLN A 281 -2.62 -4.62 3.77
N THR A 282 -2.45 -4.41 5.07
CA THR A 282 -2.85 -3.18 5.75
C THR A 282 -1.58 -2.41 6.09
N SER A 283 -1.49 -1.18 5.65
CA SER A 283 -0.32 -0.31 5.83
C SER A 283 0.99 -0.98 5.37
N GLY A 284 0.97 -1.54 4.16
CA GLY A 284 2.14 -2.19 3.56
C GLY A 284 3.24 -1.20 3.17
N GLY A 285 4.31 -1.73 2.58
CA GLY A 285 5.43 -0.94 2.10
C GLY A 285 5.21 -0.39 0.70
N LEU A 286 6.16 0.40 0.23
CA LEU A 286 6.19 0.86 -1.16
C LEU A 286 6.82 -0.21 -2.06
N LEU A 287 6.25 -0.36 -3.25
CA LEU A 287 6.85 -1.04 -4.40
C LEU A 287 7.39 0.04 -5.34
N ILE A 288 8.71 0.12 -5.47
CA ILE A 288 9.39 1.20 -6.20
C ILE A 288 10.12 0.60 -7.40
N ALA A 289 9.88 1.15 -8.60
CA ALA A 289 10.61 0.84 -9.82
C ALA A 289 11.65 1.94 -10.10
N ALA A 290 12.91 1.55 -10.27
CA ALA A 290 14.01 2.47 -10.53
C ALA A 290 15.19 1.76 -11.20
N PRO A 291 16.17 2.50 -11.77
CA PRO A 291 17.41 1.91 -12.23
C PRO A 291 18.10 1.07 -11.14
N ALA A 292 18.64 -0.09 -11.49
CA ALA A 292 19.19 -1.04 -10.51
C ALA A 292 20.22 -0.40 -9.56
N ALA A 293 21.07 0.50 -10.06
CA ALA A 293 22.07 1.18 -9.23
C ALA A 293 21.43 2.12 -8.18
N ASP A 294 20.32 2.77 -8.53
CA ASP A 294 19.59 3.65 -7.62
C ASP A 294 18.77 2.84 -6.59
N VAL A 295 18.22 1.68 -7.02
CA VAL A 295 17.59 0.71 -6.10
C VAL A 295 18.58 0.18 -5.08
N ASP A 296 19.79 -0.23 -5.52
CA ASP A 296 20.85 -0.74 -4.62
C ASP A 296 21.27 0.34 -3.60
N GLU A 297 21.42 1.58 -4.05
CA GLU A 297 21.78 2.70 -3.16
C GLU A 297 20.64 3.04 -2.19
N LEU A 298 19.38 3.06 -2.66
CA LEU A 298 18.22 3.30 -1.78
C LEU A 298 18.09 2.19 -0.74
N ALA A 299 18.22 0.92 -1.15
CA ALA A 299 18.20 -0.22 -0.23
C ALA A 299 19.33 -0.10 0.83
N ARG A 300 20.52 0.27 0.42
CA ARG A 300 21.65 0.50 1.34
C ARG A 300 21.33 1.61 2.35
N ARG A 301 20.72 2.72 1.92
CA ARG A 301 20.32 3.84 2.81
C ARG A 301 19.23 3.40 3.79
N LEU A 302 18.22 2.65 3.32
CA LEU A 302 17.15 2.11 4.15
C LEU A 302 17.68 1.12 5.20
N HIS A 303 18.56 0.18 4.80
CA HIS A 303 19.19 -0.75 5.71
C HIS A 303 20.04 -0.03 6.78
N ALA A 304 20.69 1.08 6.46
CA ALA A 304 21.44 1.88 7.42
C ALA A 304 20.54 2.52 8.51
N GLU A 305 19.24 2.70 8.21
CA GLU A 305 18.20 3.12 9.18
C GLU A 305 17.44 1.93 9.80
N GLY A 306 17.91 0.69 9.60
CA GLY A 306 17.27 -0.51 10.14
C GLY A 306 15.92 -0.84 9.49
N ARG A 307 15.67 -0.34 8.28
CA ARG A 307 14.43 -0.58 7.53
C ARG A 307 14.55 -1.80 6.62
N VAL A 308 13.43 -2.47 6.38
CA VAL A 308 13.33 -3.50 5.34
C VAL A 308 13.45 -2.83 3.96
N ALA A 309 14.24 -3.44 3.09
CA ALA A 309 14.39 -3.05 1.70
C ALA A 309 14.87 -4.28 0.91
N ALA A 310 14.02 -4.84 0.08
CA ALA A 310 14.31 -6.05 -0.68
C ALA A 310 14.09 -5.83 -2.17
N VAL A 311 15.08 -6.19 -2.98
CA VAL A 311 14.92 -6.23 -4.45
C VAL A 311 14.13 -7.49 -4.78
N VAL A 312 12.85 -7.31 -5.12
CA VAL A 312 11.88 -8.40 -5.28
C VAL A 312 11.61 -8.76 -6.73
N GLY A 313 12.18 -8.06 -7.69
CA GLY A 313 11.92 -8.33 -9.08
C GLY A 313 12.53 -7.30 -10.02
N ARG A 314 12.09 -7.35 -11.26
CA ARG A 314 12.52 -6.46 -12.32
C ARG A 314 11.42 -6.18 -13.34
N VAL A 315 11.60 -5.11 -14.09
CA VAL A 315 10.71 -4.72 -15.20
C VAL A 315 11.30 -5.23 -16.53
N CYS A 316 10.47 -5.95 -17.27
CA CYS A 316 10.82 -6.61 -18.52
C CYS A 316 10.03 -6.04 -19.70
N GLU A 317 10.48 -6.34 -20.92
CA GLU A 317 9.69 -6.08 -22.14
C GLU A 317 8.34 -6.82 -22.07
N PRO A 318 7.24 -6.19 -22.46
CA PRO A 318 5.93 -6.84 -22.45
C PRO A 318 5.87 -7.96 -23.48
N VAL A 319 5.34 -9.11 -23.10
CA VAL A 319 5.10 -10.23 -24.03
C VAL A 319 3.73 -10.04 -24.66
N PRO A 320 3.59 -9.91 -26.00
CA PRO A 320 2.29 -9.74 -26.64
C PRO A 320 1.30 -10.86 -26.29
N GLY A 321 0.20 -10.51 -25.62
CA GLY A 321 -0.79 -11.48 -25.12
C GLY A 321 -0.30 -12.35 -23.95
N GLY A 322 0.85 -12.01 -23.38
CA GLY A 322 1.40 -12.65 -22.19
C GLY A 322 0.85 -12.06 -20.88
N PRO A 323 1.35 -12.55 -19.74
CA PRO A 323 0.95 -12.04 -18.43
C PRO A 323 1.54 -10.67 -18.15
N ALA A 324 0.84 -9.86 -17.36
CA ALA A 324 1.36 -8.61 -16.83
C ALA A 324 2.46 -8.87 -15.77
N VAL A 325 2.24 -9.91 -14.95
CA VAL A 325 3.19 -10.34 -13.91
C VAL A 325 3.57 -11.79 -14.12
N HIS A 326 4.88 -12.08 -14.04
CA HIS A 326 5.41 -13.44 -14.00
C HIS A 326 6.12 -13.66 -12.66
N VAL A 327 5.61 -14.58 -11.86
CA VAL A 327 6.21 -14.98 -10.59
C VAL A 327 7.19 -16.12 -10.84
N VAL A 328 8.47 -15.84 -10.61
CA VAL A 328 9.56 -16.83 -10.73
C VAL A 328 10.03 -17.27 -9.34
N ARG A 329 10.71 -18.43 -9.31
CA ARG A 329 11.26 -18.96 -8.07
C ARG A 329 12.39 -18.10 -7.49
#